data_6cbc0a74cbd78e6184f031bb123d6569
#
_entry.id   6cbc0a74cbd78e6184f031bb123d6569
#
_cell.length_a   1.000
_cell.length_b   1.000
_cell.length_c   1.000
_cell.angle_alpha   90.00
_cell.angle_beta   90.00
_cell.angle_gamma   90.00
#
_symmetry.space_group_name_H-M   'P 1'
#
loop_
_entity.id
_entity.type
_entity.pdbx_description
1 polymer ?
#
loop_
_entity_poly.entity_id
_entity_poly.type
_entity_poly.pdbx_seq_one_letter_code
_entity_poly.pdbx_strand_id
1 'polypeptide(L)'
;HSLKEMYKLNIIRDLRRLDFSMAQIKEYLADQSVGNTLELLRRERRLLGERLRELRAREELISERIAVLDNARKIRTGVFTVKNMPERFCVQLCEHIARDEEMDFAVKKLHRRHEEKIRDFGNQVIGAFPSMENMRRGRSNVYDAVFFILESETPDYDFILPAGEYLSYFYGGGYEQNAERMAE
;
A
#
# COMPACT_ATOMS: atom_id res chain seq x y z
N HIS A 1 39.03 -1.02 -42.02
CA HIS A 1 37.67 -1.41 -41.59
C HIS A 1 36.68 -1.16 -42.72
N SER A 2 35.97 -2.18 -43.13
CA SER A 2 34.96 -2.10 -44.20
C SER A 2 33.77 -1.22 -43.71
N LEU A 3 33.15 -0.43 -44.61
CA LEU A 3 31.92 0.33 -44.33
C LEU A 3 30.82 -0.54 -43.71
N LYS A 4 30.75 -1.82 -44.08
CA LYS A 4 29.84 -2.82 -43.47
C LYS A 4 30.12 -3.08 -41.99
N GLU A 5 31.38 -3.11 -41.58
CA GLU A 5 31.77 -3.32 -40.16
C GLU A 5 31.46 -2.09 -39.30
N MET A 6 31.69 -0.91 -39.84
CA MET A 6 31.31 0.35 -39.13
C MET A 6 29.80 0.45 -38.96
N TYR A 7 29.01 0.06 -39.97
CA TYR A 7 27.54 0.06 -39.84
C TYR A 7 27.06 -0.91 -38.78
N LYS A 8 27.59 -2.12 -38.70
CA LYS A 8 27.27 -3.12 -37.68
C LYS A 8 27.62 -2.61 -36.26
N LEU A 9 28.78 -1.97 -36.11
CA LEU A 9 29.20 -1.42 -34.83
C LEU A 9 28.28 -0.29 -34.35
N ASN A 10 27.82 0.56 -35.27
CA ASN A 10 26.86 1.61 -34.95
C ASN A 10 25.51 1.04 -34.50
N ILE A 11 24.98 0.04 -35.19
CA ILE A 11 23.76 -0.67 -34.80
C ILE A 11 23.89 -1.29 -33.41
N ILE A 12 24.98 -2.02 -33.15
CA ILE A 12 25.24 -2.61 -31.82
C ILE A 12 25.23 -1.55 -30.74
N ARG A 13 25.93 -0.43 -30.96
CA ARG A 13 25.98 0.70 -30.02
C ARG A 13 24.58 1.28 -29.75
N ASP A 14 23.80 1.49 -30.80
CA ASP A 14 22.47 2.11 -30.68
C ASP A 14 21.47 1.17 -29.98
N LEU A 15 21.50 -0.13 -30.28
CA LEU A 15 20.71 -1.14 -29.58
C LEU A 15 21.13 -1.26 -28.10
N ARG A 16 22.43 -1.19 -27.79
CA ARG A 16 22.91 -1.17 -26.41
C ARG A 16 22.42 0.06 -25.62
N ARG A 17 22.30 1.22 -26.28
CA ARG A 17 21.69 2.43 -25.66
C ARG A 17 20.21 2.25 -25.32
N LEU A 18 19.53 1.35 -26.01
CA LEU A 18 18.15 0.96 -25.74
C LEU A 18 18.05 -0.24 -24.78
N ASP A 19 19.15 -0.59 -24.09
CA ASP A 19 19.26 -1.69 -23.12
C ASP A 19 19.02 -3.10 -23.71
N PHE A 20 19.16 -3.26 -25.03
CA PHE A 20 19.10 -4.59 -25.64
C PHE A 20 20.24 -5.48 -25.13
N SER A 21 19.90 -6.71 -24.76
CA SER A 21 20.89 -7.73 -24.40
C SER A 21 21.73 -8.17 -25.61
N MET A 22 22.91 -8.74 -25.36
CA MET A 22 23.75 -9.27 -26.43
C MET A 22 23.07 -10.41 -27.22
N ALA A 23 22.19 -11.19 -26.59
CA ALA A 23 21.39 -12.23 -27.24
C ALA A 23 20.42 -11.61 -28.24
N GLN A 24 19.67 -10.60 -27.86
CA GLN A 24 18.76 -9.85 -28.73
C GLN A 24 19.48 -9.14 -29.87
N ILE A 25 20.66 -8.59 -29.63
CA ILE A 25 21.49 -7.95 -30.66
C ILE A 25 21.97 -9.02 -31.68
N LYS A 26 22.37 -10.21 -31.23
CA LYS A 26 22.74 -11.32 -32.12
C LYS A 26 21.55 -11.77 -32.96
N GLU A 27 20.38 -11.94 -32.37
CA GLU A 27 19.13 -12.27 -33.05
C GLU A 27 18.80 -11.24 -34.15
N TYR A 28 18.87 -9.95 -33.82
CA TYR A 28 18.67 -8.85 -34.75
C TYR A 28 19.68 -8.89 -35.93
N LEU A 29 20.96 -9.13 -35.65
CA LEU A 29 22.00 -9.17 -36.67
C LEU A 29 21.92 -10.40 -37.56
N ALA A 30 21.27 -11.48 -37.11
CA ALA A 30 21.06 -12.71 -37.90
C ALA A 30 19.99 -12.53 -38.97
N ASP A 31 18.92 -11.76 -38.68
CA ASP A 31 17.87 -11.42 -39.65
C ASP A 31 17.52 -9.93 -39.53
N GLN A 32 18.06 -9.13 -40.43
CA GLN A 32 17.85 -7.67 -40.50
C GLN A 32 16.67 -7.30 -41.42
N SER A 33 15.71 -8.20 -41.58
CA SER A 33 14.48 -7.87 -42.30
C SER A 33 13.68 -6.79 -41.57
N VAL A 34 12.97 -5.96 -42.33
CA VAL A 34 12.11 -4.91 -41.75
C VAL A 34 11.05 -5.54 -40.84
N GLY A 35 10.52 -6.71 -41.21
CA GLY A 35 9.53 -7.43 -40.42
C GLY A 35 10.05 -7.81 -39.03
N ASN A 36 11.19 -8.51 -39.00
CA ASN A 36 11.84 -8.93 -37.74
C ASN A 36 12.25 -7.74 -36.86
N THR A 37 12.79 -6.69 -37.48
CA THR A 37 13.12 -5.45 -36.77
C THR A 37 11.90 -4.81 -36.11
N LEU A 38 10.78 -4.70 -36.82
CA LEU A 38 9.55 -4.14 -36.27
C LEU A 38 9.00 -5.01 -35.15
N GLU A 39 9.03 -6.30 -35.27
CA GLU A 39 8.57 -7.24 -34.23
C GLU A 39 9.39 -7.09 -32.94
N LEU A 40 10.71 -7.10 -33.06
CA LEU A 40 11.63 -6.91 -31.96
C LEU A 40 11.38 -5.58 -31.24
N LEU A 41 11.32 -4.48 -31.96
CA LEU A 41 11.07 -3.14 -31.38
C LEU A 41 9.69 -3.04 -30.72
N ARG A 42 8.66 -3.64 -31.31
CA ARG A 42 7.32 -3.68 -30.71
C ARG A 42 7.30 -4.49 -29.42
N ARG A 43 8.01 -5.61 -29.37
CA ARG A 43 8.14 -6.42 -28.15
C ARG A 43 8.81 -5.63 -27.04
N GLU A 44 9.94 -5.02 -27.32
CA GLU A 44 10.66 -4.21 -26.32
C GLU A 44 9.84 -3.00 -25.84
N ARG A 45 9.14 -2.33 -26.75
CA ARG A 45 8.23 -1.23 -26.36
C ARG A 45 7.12 -1.70 -25.42
N ARG A 46 6.56 -2.90 -25.61
CA ARG A 46 5.57 -3.46 -24.69
C ARG A 46 6.18 -3.72 -23.30
N LEU A 47 7.32 -4.37 -23.23
CA LEU A 47 8.03 -4.67 -21.97
C LEU A 47 8.40 -3.41 -21.21
N LEU A 48 8.90 -2.39 -21.90
CA LEU A 48 9.16 -1.08 -21.30
C LEU A 48 7.88 -0.41 -20.78
N GLY A 49 6.78 -0.51 -21.51
CA GLY A 49 5.47 0.00 -21.07
C GLY A 49 4.96 -0.70 -19.82
N GLU A 50 5.15 -2.00 -19.67
CA GLU A 50 4.82 -2.77 -18.49
C GLU A 50 5.68 -2.33 -17.29
N ARG A 51 6.98 -2.23 -17.48
CA ARG A 51 7.92 -1.78 -16.45
C ARG A 51 7.64 -0.35 -15.97
N LEU A 52 7.26 0.56 -16.90
CA LEU A 52 6.86 1.92 -16.56
C LEU A 52 5.59 1.95 -15.69
N ARG A 53 4.60 1.09 -16.01
CA ARG A 53 3.38 1.00 -15.18
C ARG A 53 3.71 0.50 -13.77
N GLU A 54 4.55 -0.51 -13.63
CA GLU A 54 5.00 -1.02 -12.33
C GLU A 54 5.75 0.04 -11.51
N LEU A 55 6.65 0.78 -12.16
CA LEU A 55 7.42 1.84 -11.49
C LEU A 55 6.52 3.00 -11.04
N ARG A 56 5.54 3.40 -11.86
CA ARG A 56 4.56 4.43 -11.50
C ARG A 56 3.70 3.99 -10.31
N ALA A 57 3.22 2.75 -10.30
CA ALA A 57 2.45 2.23 -9.18
C ALA A 57 3.27 2.24 -7.87
N ARG A 58 4.56 1.90 -7.93
CA ARG A 58 5.46 1.98 -6.77
C ARG A 58 5.71 3.42 -6.32
N GLU A 59 5.88 4.33 -7.24
CA GLU A 59 6.07 5.76 -6.95
C GLU A 59 4.82 6.35 -6.30
N GLU A 60 3.63 6.02 -6.77
CA GLU A 60 2.36 6.41 -6.15
C GLU A 60 2.26 5.92 -4.69
N LEU A 61 2.57 4.64 -4.43
CA LEU A 61 2.59 4.09 -3.06
C LEU A 61 3.55 4.84 -2.13
N ILE A 62 4.74 5.18 -2.62
CA ILE A 62 5.73 5.94 -1.86
C ILE A 62 5.23 7.36 -1.59
N SER A 63 4.66 8.02 -2.58
CA SER A 63 4.11 9.37 -2.47
C SER A 63 2.97 9.44 -1.46
N GLU A 64 2.07 8.47 -1.46
CA GLU A 64 1.00 8.34 -0.46
C GLU A 64 1.59 8.16 0.95
N ARG A 65 2.60 7.30 1.10
CA ARG A 65 3.25 7.11 2.40
C ARG A 65 3.90 8.38 2.92
N ILE A 66 4.57 9.15 2.06
CA ILE A 66 5.14 10.45 2.40
C ILE A 66 4.02 11.38 2.88
N ALA A 67 2.91 11.47 2.15
CA ALA A 67 1.79 12.32 2.54
C ALA A 67 1.18 11.94 3.91
N VAL A 68 1.04 10.64 4.19
CA VAL A 68 0.58 10.15 5.50
C VAL A 68 1.53 10.57 6.62
N LEU A 69 2.84 10.42 6.44
CA LEU A 69 3.86 10.77 7.42
C LEU A 69 3.95 12.29 7.63
N ASP A 70 3.87 13.08 6.57
CA ASP A 70 3.86 14.54 6.65
C ASP A 70 2.61 15.07 7.37
N ASN A 71 1.47 14.44 7.16
CA ASN A 71 0.26 14.77 7.88
C ASN A 71 0.37 14.35 9.36
N ALA A 72 0.94 13.19 9.66
CA ALA A 72 1.17 12.75 11.04
C ALA A 72 2.06 13.73 11.82
N ARG A 73 3.08 14.31 11.19
CA ARG A 73 3.94 15.34 11.81
C ARG A 73 3.21 16.62 12.21
N LYS A 74 2.07 16.93 11.57
CA LYS A 74 1.27 18.13 11.84
C LYS A 74 0.23 17.90 12.92
N ILE A 75 0.01 16.65 13.33
CA ILE A 75 -0.98 16.30 14.34
C ILE A 75 -0.53 16.83 15.70
N ARG A 76 -1.43 17.55 16.35
CA ARG A 76 -1.25 17.97 17.75
C ARG A 76 -1.79 16.87 18.65
N THR A 77 -0.95 16.39 19.56
CA THR A 77 -1.35 15.41 20.58
C THR A 77 -1.94 16.12 21.78
N GLY A 78 -2.82 15.43 22.55
CA GLY A 78 -3.39 15.96 23.78
C GLY A 78 -4.51 17.00 23.59
N VAL A 79 -5.06 17.11 22.36
CA VAL A 79 -6.12 18.07 22.04
C VAL A 79 -7.27 17.37 21.34
N PHE A 80 -8.48 17.59 21.81
CA PHE A 80 -9.69 17.16 21.11
C PHE A 80 -9.94 18.03 19.90
N THR A 81 -10.20 17.41 18.76
CA THR A 81 -10.54 18.08 17.51
C THR A 81 -11.76 17.42 16.87
N VAL A 82 -12.65 18.22 16.33
CA VAL A 82 -13.77 17.72 15.51
C VAL A 82 -13.28 17.59 14.08
N LYS A 83 -13.46 16.41 13.49
CA LYS A 83 -13.11 16.11 12.10
C LYS A 83 -14.34 15.65 11.32
N ASN A 84 -14.55 16.24 10.17
CA ASN A 84 -15.55 15.74 9.24
C ASN A 84 -14.93 14.62 8.40
N MET A 85 -15.46 13.42 8.54
CA MET A 85 -14.94 12.21 7.88
C MET A 85 -15.93 11.72 6.82
N PRO A 86 -15.45 11.28 5.67
CA PRO A 86 -16.28 10.62 4.67
C PRO A 86 -16.74 9.24 5.15
N GLU A 87 -17.69 8.65 4.44
CA GLU A 87 -18.04 7.25 4.60
C GLU A 87 -16.85 6.34 4.33
N ARG A 88 -16.67 5.30 5.15
CA ARG A 88 -15.53 4.38 5.07
C ARG A 88 -16.00 2.94 5.21
N PHE A 89 -15.67 2.12 4.24
CA PHE A 89 -15.97 0.69 4.22
C PHE A 89 -14.93 -0.07 5.04
N CYS A 90 -15.36 -1.03 5.84
CA CYS A 90 -14.49 -1.73 6.77
C CYS A 90 -14.72 -3.25 6.73
N VAL A 91 -13.64 -3.99 6.94
CA VAL A 91 -13.67 -5.43 7.26
C VAL A 91 -13.21 -5.63 8.70
N GLN A 92 -13.83 -6.55 9.42
CA GLN A 92 -13.58 -6.74 10.84
C GLN A 92 -13.41 -8.20 11.25
N LEU A 93 -12.80 -8.38 12.40
CA LEU A 93 -12.75 -9.62 13.13
C LEU A 93 -13.25 -9.38 14.55
N CYS A 94 -14.41 -9.95 14.88
CA CYS A 94 -15.00 -9.87 16.21
C CYS A 94 -14.39 -10.95 17.09
N GLU A 95 -13.49 -10.56 17.98
CA GLU A 95 -12.85 -11.42 18.97
C GLU A 95 -12.63 -10.61 20.24
N HIS A 96 -12.77 -11.25 21.40
CA HIS A 96 -12.45 -10.63 22.68
C HIS A 96 -10.94 -10.57 22.86
N ILE A 97 -10.41 -9.36 22.99
CA ILE A 97 -8.98 -9.07 23.02
C ILE A 97 -8.69 -8.31 24.32
N ALA A 98 -7.88 -8.90 25.18
CA ALA A 98 -7.50 -8.32 26.47
C ALA A 98 -5.97 -8.19 26.65
N ARG A 99 -5.18 -8.73 25.72
CA ARG A 99 -3.71 -8.73 25.75
C ARG A 99 -3.14 -8.33 24.39
N ASP A 100 -1.96 -7.75 24.40
CA ASP A 100 -1.30 -7.26 23.19
C ASP A 100 -0.98 -8.41 22.20
N GLU A 101 -0.63 -9.60 22.68
CA GLU A 101 -0.37 -10.76 21.81
C GLU A 101 -1.66 -11.22 21.10
N GLU A 102 -2.81 -11.09 21.75
CA GLU A 102 -4.12 -11.39 21.16
C GLU A 102 -4.48 -10.38 20.07
N MET A 103 -4.14 -9.10 20.29
CA MET A 103 -4.30 -8.03 19.30
C MET A 103 -3.46 -8.33 18.05
N ASP A 104 -2.18 -8.64 18.21
CA ASP A 104 -1.28 -9.00 17.11
C ASP A 104 -1.80 -10.21 16.32
N PHE A 105 -2.30 -11.22 17.03
CA PHE A 105 -2.86 -12.41 16.41
C PHE A 105 -4.13 -12.10 15.62
N ALA A 106 -5.04 -11.31 16.19
CA ALA A 106 -6.29 -10.90 15.55
C ALA A 106 -6.03 -10.07 14.28
N VAL A 107 -5.11 -9.12 14.36
CA VAL A 107 -4.67 -8.30 13.20
C VAL A 107 -4.08 -9.18 12.10
N LYS A 108 -3.19 -10.11 12.42
CA LYS A 108 -2.60 -11.05 11.44
C LYS A 108 -3.65 -11.96 10.81
N LYS A 109 -4.63 -12.40 11.60
CA LYS A 109 -5.74 -13.25 11.12
C LYS A 109 -6.65 -12.48 10.19
N LEU A 110 -6.98 -11.23 10.51
CA LEU A 110 -7.76 -10.34 9.67
C LEU A 110 -7.02 -10.04 8.36
N HIS A 111 -5.71 -9.75 8.44
CA HIS A 111 -4.85 -9.51 7.27
C HIS A 111 -4.88 -10.69 6.31
N ARG A 112 -4.63 -11.92 6.79
CA ARG A 112 -4.67 -13.13 5.95
C ARG A 112 -6.02 -13.37 5.28
N ARG A 113 -7.11 -13.01 5.95
CA ARG A 113 -8.48 -13.18 5.42
C ARG A 113 -8.79 -12.22 4.28
N HIS A 114 -8.16 -11.05 4.26
CA HIS A 114 -8.44 -9.95 3.34
C HIS A 114 -7.19 -9.46 2.59
N GLU A 115 -6.18 -10.31 2.41
CA GLU A 115 -4.88 -9.97 1.81
C GLU A 115 -5.02 -9.29 0.44
N GLU A 116 -5.99 -9.72 -0.37
CA GLU A 116 -6.24 -9.12 -1.69
C GLU A 116 -6.84 -7.71 -1.65
N LYS A 117 -7.39 -7.29 -0.49
CA LYS A 117 -8.07 -6.00 -0.31
C LYS A 117 -7.24 -4.99 0.47
N ILE A 118 -6.12 -5.43 1.01
CA ILE A 118 -5.27 -4.65 1.91
C ILE A 118 -4.05 -4.17 1.16
N ARG A 119 -3.77 -2.89 1.27
CA ARG A 119 -2.54 -2.32 0.73
C ARG A 119 -1.32 -2.72 1.55
N ASP A 120 -0.28 -3.11 0.83
CA ASP A 120 1.06 -3.26 1.39
C ASP A 120 1.69 -1.90 1.76
N PHE A 121 2.86 -1.97 2.36
CA PHE A 121 3.70 -0.82 2.70
C PHE A 121 3.28 -0.03 3.95
N GLY A 122 2.50 -0.63 4.86
CA GLY A 122 2.14 -0.03 6.16
C GLY A 122 1.23 1.19 6.05
N ASN A 123 0.49 1.33 4.94
CA ASN A 123 -0.53 2.36 4.77
C ASN A 123 -1.90 1.92 5.26
N GLN A 124 -2.05 0.65 5.63
CA GLN A 124 -3.31 0.11 6.12
C GLN A 124 -3.71 0.78 7.44
N VAL A 125 -4.88 1.38 7.44
CA VAL A 125 -5.47 1.96 8.66
C VAL A 125 -6.14 0.85 9.44
N ILE A 126 -5.64 0.62 10.66
CA ILE A 126 -6.13 -0.39 11.59
C ILE A 126 -6.89 0.32 12.71
N GLY A 127 -8.05 -0.20 13.05
CA GLY A 127 -8.83 0.24 14.19
C GLY A 127 -9.22 -0.92 15.08
N ALA A 128 -9.64 -0.60 16.30
CA ALA A 128 -10.23 -1.55 17.23
C ALA A 128 -11.41 -0.91 17.95
N PHE A 129 -12.44 -1.70 18.22
CA PHE A 129 -13.58 -1.26 19.04
C PHE A 129 -13.34 -1.66 20.49
N PRO A 130 -13.19 -0.67 21.41
CA PRO A 130 -13.10 -0.97 22.83
C PRO A 130 -14.41 -1.55 23.32
N SER A 131 -14.31 -2.49 24.26
CA SER A 131 -15.47 -3.11 24.90
C SER A 131 -16.17 -2.12 25.81
N MET A 132 -17.32 -1.63 25.42
CA MET A 132 -18.11 -0.66 26.19
C MET A 132 -18.52 -1.20 27.57
N GLU A 133 -18.73 -2.51 27.69
CA GLU A 133 -19.04 -3.14 28.97
C GLU A 133 -17.85 -3.10 29.92
N ASN A 134 -16.65 -3.41 29.42
CA ASN A 134 -15.42 -3.35 30.22
C ASN A 134 -15.03 -1.92 30.55
N MET A 135 -15.21 -0.96 29.63
CA MET A 135 -14.97 0.46 29.90
C MET A 135 -15.85 1.00 31.04
N ARG A 136 -17.13 0.65 31.06
CA ARG A 136 -18.04 1.02 32.19
C ARG A 136 -17.59 0.42 33.51
N ARG A 137 -16.81 -0.63 33.51
CA ARG A 137 -16.20 -1.27 34.70
C ARG A 137 -14.78 -0.78 34.99
N GLY A 138 -14.32 0.29 34.29
CA GLY A 138 -12.99 0.87 34.48
C GLY A 138 -11.85 0.08 33.84
N ARG A 139 -12.16 -0.81 32.87
CA ARG A 139 -11.18 -1.59 32.11
C ARG A 139 -11.13 -1.07 30.66
N SER A 140 -10.11 -0.30 30.33
CA SER A 140 -9.98 0.38 29.04
C SER A 140 -9.13 -0.37 27.98
N ASN A 141 -8.48 -1.46 28.37
CA ASN A 141 -7.60 -2.25 27.49
C ASN A 141 -8.26 -3.52 26.93
N VAL A 142 -9.59 -3.60 26.93
CA VAL A 142 -10.33 -4.73 26.39
C VAL A 142 -11.07 -4.28 25.13
N TYR A 143 -10.94 -5.05 24.06
CA TYR A 143 -11.54 -4.77 22.77
C TYR A 143 -12.45 -5.92 22.33
N ASP A 144 -13.52 -5.60 21.61
CA ASP A 144 -14.50 -6.56 21.10
C ASP A 144 -14.28 -6.89 19.63
N ALA A 145 -13.55 -6.05 18.90
CA ALA A 145 -13.19 -6.30 17.50
C ALA A 145 -11.98 -5.48 17.05
N VAL A 146 -11.30 -5.98 16.02
CA VAL A 146 -10.34 -5.24 15.20
C VAL A 146 -10.89 -5.10 13.79
N PHE A 147 -10.54 -4.02 13.10
CA PHE A 147 -11.00 -3.77 11.74
C PHE A 147 -9.94 -3.06 10.90
N PHE A 148 -10.06 -3.21 9.58
CA PHE A 148 -9.33 -2.42 8.60
C PHE A 148 -10.28 -1.51 7.84
N ILE A 149 -9.84 -0.27 7.58
CA ILE A 149 -10.53 0.63 6.68
C ILE A 149 -10.05 0.32 5.26
N LEU A 150 -10.98 0.00 4.36
CA LEU A 150 -10.71 -0.24 2.95
C LEU A 150 -10.59 1.09 2.22
N GLU A 151 -9.76 1.14 1.19
CA GLU A 151 -9.48 2.40 0.47
C GLU A 151 -10.50 2.71 -0.62
N SER A 152 -11.16 1.68 -1.12
CA SER A 152 -12.18 1.83 -2.16
C SER A 152 -13.49 1.20 -1.72
N GLU A 153 -14.56 1.73 -2.26
CA GLU A 153 -15.85 1.07 -2.21
C GLU A 153 -15.76 -0.31 -2.86
N THR A 154 -16.07 -1.33 -2.07
CA THR A 154 -16.10 -2.72 -2.51
C THR A 154 -17.39 -3.35 -2.00
N PRO A 155 -18.08 -4.20 -2.78
CA PRO A 155 -19.31 -4.84 -2.34
C PRO A 155 -19.10 -5.83 -1.19
N ASP A 156 -17.87 -6.18 -0.88
CA ASP A 156 -17.50 -7.16 0.13
C ASP A 156 -16.85 -6.47 1.34
N TYR A 157 -17.69 -5.86 2.18
CA TYR A 157 -17.34 -5.23 3.44
C TYR A 157 -18.23 -5.79 4.58
N ASP A 158 -17.78 -5.67 5.81
CA ASP A 158 -18.53 -6.13 6.99
C ASP A 158 -19.40 -5.02 7.61
N PHE A 159 -18.90 -3.79 7.62
CA PHE A 159 -19.63 -2.63 8.13
C PHE A 159 -19.11 -1.31 7.54
N ILE A 160 -19.86 -0.25 7.79
CA ILE A 160 -19.54 1.11 7.34
C ILE A 160 -19.34 2.02 8.56
N LEU A 161 -18.24 2.77 8.57
CA LEU A 161 -18.12 3.97 9.40
C LEU A 161 -18.78 5.12 8.65
N PRO A 162 -19.92 5.66 9.12
CA PRO A 162 -20.70 6.63 8.37
C PRO A 162 -19.94 7.94 8.14
N ALA A 163 -20.34 8.68 7.11
CA ALA A 163 -19.90 10.06 6.96
C ALA A 163 -20.47 10.93 8.10
N GLY A 164 -19.68 11.88 8.58
CA GLY A 164 -20.12 12.78 9.64
C GLY A 164 -18.99 13.39 10.44
N GLU A 165 -19.37 14.07 11.52
CA GLU A 165 -18.44 14.68 12.45
C GLU A 165 -17.99 13.68 13.51
N TYR A 166 -16.67 13.57 13.68
CA TYR A 166 -16.03 12.69 14.65
C TYR A 166 -15.18 13.51 15.61
N LEU A 167 -15.37 13.27 16.89
CA LEU A 167 -14.45 13.77 17.91
C LEU A 167 -13.17 12.93 17.85
N SER A 168 -12.05 13.57 17.60
CA SER A 168 -10.74 12.94 17.47
C SER A 168 -9.79 13.44 18.54
N TYR A 169 -9.11 12.52 19.18
CA TYR A 169 -8.06 12.80 20.14
C TYR A 169 -6.82 11.98 19.78
N PHE A 170 -5.68 12.64 19.66
CA PHE A 170 -4.41 11.98 19.38
C PHE A 170 -3.51 12.03 20.60
N TYR A 171 -2.95 10.89 20.95
CA TYR A 171 -1.95 10.80 22.01
C TYR A 171 -0.69 10.11 21.49
N GLY A 172 0.47 10.47 22.04
CA GLY A 172 1.76 9.85 21.76
C GLY A 172 2.05 8.76 22.78
N GLY A 173 2.81 7.74 22.38
CA GLY A 173 3.25 6.66 23.23
C GLY A 173 3.09 5.28 22.60
N GLY A 174 3.56 4.25 23.29
CA GLY A 174 3.37 2.86 22.89
C GLY A 174 2.03 2.28 23.34
N TYR A 175 1.72 1.09 22.88
CA TYR A 175 0.50 0.34 23.26
C TYR A 175 0.34 0.14 24.78
N GLU A 176 1.44 0.05 25.50
CA GLU A 176 1.47 -0.11 26.95
C GLU A 176 0.76 1.02 27.70
N GLN A 177 0.67 2.20 27.09
CA GLN A 177 0.03 3.38 27.66
C GLN A 177 -1.44 3.55 27.29
N ASN A 178 -1.98 2.68 26.42
CA ASN A 178 -3.36 2.82 25.93
C ASN A 178 -4.38 2.74 27.07
N ALA A 179 -4.17 1.88 28.06
CA ALA A 179 -5.10 1.72 29.17
C ALA A 179 -5.25 3.00 30.00
N GLU A 180 -4.15 3.68 30.29
CA GLU A 180 -4.14 4.94 31.03
C GLU A 180 -4.76 6.08 30.22
N ARG A 181 -4.39 6.17 28.93
CA ARG A 181 -4.85 7.23 28.02
C ARG A 181 -6.33 7.16 27.66
N MET A 182 -6.91 5.97 27.65
CA MET A 182 -8.35 5.80 27.40
C MET A 182 -9.19 5.99 28.65
N ALA A 183 -8.57 6.04 29.82
CA ALA A 183 -9.24 6.32 31.09
C ALA A 183 -9.32 7.83 31.43
N GLU A 184 -8.50 8.66 30.77
CA GLU A 184 -8.55 10.12 30.84
C GLU A 184 -9.73 10.69 30.02
#